data_82bc158504a4d34a29c4936f7d0521f7
#
_entry.id   82bc158504a4d34a29c4936f7d0521f7
#
_cell.length_a   1.000
_cell.length_b   1.000
_cell.length_c   1.000
_cell.angle_alpha   90.00
_cell.angle_beta   90.00
_cell.angle_gamma   90.00
#
_symmetry.space_group_name_H-M   'P 1'
#
loop_
_entity.id
_entity.type
_entity.pdbx_description
1 polymer ?
#
loop_
_entity_poly.entity_id
_entity_poly.type
_entity_poly.pdbx_seq_one_letter_code
_entity_poly.pdbx_strand_id
1 'polypeptide(L)'
;MAIQEFHLRLKEAMQKKNVKQIDVLRAAEVQNIKLGKSHMSQYVSGKSVPRENILNFLAEYLEVSPLWLKGEPIPATKIENTGEIPMRKFNKSSKLDNVLYDVRGPVVDEAARMEEAGTHILKLNIGNPAPFGFRAPDEVIYDMARQLTDCEGYSHSKGQFSARKAIMQYMQEKNVPNVQMDNIFTGNGVSELINLSLQALLDVGDEVLLPSPDYPLWTACVTLSGGKPVHYICDEQSEWNPDINDMRSKITPKTKAIVIINPNNPTGALYPKDVLLQIVQLAREHNLMLF
;
A
#
# COMPACT_ATOMS: atom_id res chain seq x y z
N MET A 1 25.77 7.50 -37.04
CA MET A 1 24.89 6.32 -37.05
C MET A 1 23.49 6.63 -37.57
N ALA A 2 22.78 7.67 -37.16
CA ALA A 2 21.40 7.95 -37.59
C ALA A 2 21.17 8.19 -39.09
N ILE A 3 22.13 8.72 -39.86
CA ILE A 3 21.98 9.02 -41.28
C ILE A 3 21.99 7.75 -42.15
N GLN A 4 22.76 6.75 -41.78
CA GLN A 4 22.84 5.49 -42.53
C GLN A 4 21.61 4.59 -42.34
N GLU A 5 20.88 4.70 -41.27
CA GLU A 5 19.68 3.90 -41.03
C GLU A 5 18.43 4.50 -41.66
N PHE A 6 18.26 5.83 -41.64
CA PHE A 6 17.11 6.51 -42.20
C PHE A 6 16.91 6.20 -43.69
N HIS A 7 17.93 6.37 -44.53
CA HIS A 7 17.78 6.17 -45.98
C HIS A 7 17.49 4.71 -46.35
N LEU A 8 18.01 3.76 -45.59
CA LEU A 8 17.72 2.33 -45.81
C LEU A 8 16.24 2.05 -45.49
N ARG A 9 15.78 2.51 -44.34
CA ARG A 9 14.37 2.35 -43.93
C ARG A 9 13.38 3.12 -44.85
N LEU A 10 13.79 4.28 -45.33
CA LEU A 10 13.00 5.01 -46.34
C LEU A 10 12.84 4.22 -47.63
N LYS A 11 13.91 3.63 -48.14
CA LYS A 11 13.88 2.76 -49.32
C LYS A 11 13.03 1.52 -49.10
N GLU A 12 13.19 0.87 -47.94
CA GLU A 12 12.41 -0.30 -47.58
C GLU A 12 10.91 0.02 -47.53
N ALA A 13 10.53 1.12 -46.86
CA ALA A 13 9.13 1.55 -46.77
C ALA A 13 8.54 1.90 -48.18
N MET A 14 9.30 2.61 -49.00
CA MET A 14 8.88 2.93 -50.39
C MET A 14 8.71 1.66 -51.21
N GLN A 15 9.63 0.69 -51.10
CA GLN A 15 9.54 -0.58 -51.81
C GLN A 15 8.34 -1.40 -51.35
N LYS A 16 8.12 -1.46 -50.05
CA LYS A 16 7.00 -2.21 -49.41
C LYS A 16 5.64 -1.64 -49.85
N LYS A 17 5.53 -0.30 -49.99
CA LYS A 17 4.32 0.35 -50.48
C LYS A 17 4.25 0.42 -52.01
N ASN A 18 5.27 -0.04 -52.74
CA ASN A 18 5.40 0.00 -54.15
C ASN A 18 5.24 1.41 -54.79
N VAL A 19 5.88 2.40 -54.15
CA VAL A 19 5.83 3.82 -54.59
C VAL A 19 7.19 4.32 -55.02
N LYS A 20 7.20 5.21 -56.05
CA LYS A 20 8.41 5.89 -56.54
C LYS A 20 8.53 7.28 -55.91
N GLN A 21 9.73 7.87 -56.01
CA GLN A 21 9.97 9.23 -55.47
C GLN A 21 8.99 10.26 -56.03
N ILE A 22 8.55 10.10 -57.30
CA ILE A 22 7.61 11.01 -57.93
C ILE A 22 6.23 10.96 -57.28
N ASP A 23 5.82 9.80 -56.79
CA ASP A 23 4.52 9.61 -56.14
C ASP A 23 4.51 10.29 -54.76
N VAL A 24 5.64 10.19 -54.04
CA VAL A 24 5.84 10.92 -52.76
C VAL A 24 5.80 12.44 -52.96
N LEU A 25 6.42 12.94 -54.05
CA LEU A 25 6.43 14.36 -54.37
C LEU A 25 5.03 14.89 -54.72
N ARG A 26 4.25 14.13 -55.51
CA ARG A 26 2.86 14.46 -55.79
C ARG A 26 1.99 14.49 -54.57
N ALA A 27 2.16 13.52 -53.65
CA ALA A 27 1.43 13.50 -52.38
C ALA A 27 1.80 14.70 -51.50
N ALA A 28 3.06 15.09 -51.46
CA ALA A 28 3.52 16.27 -50.73
C ALA A 28 2.90 17.57 -51.27
N GLU A 29 2.79 17.67 -52.62
CA GLU A 29 2.17 18.82 -53.29
C GLU A 29 0.68 18.97 -52.93
N VAL A 30 -0.06 17.85 -52.95
CA VAL A 30 -1.48 17.80 -52.55
C VAL A 30 -1.68 18.27 -51.10
N GLN A 31 -0.73 17.96 -50.20
CA GLN A 31 -0.79 18.37 -48.79
C GLN A 31 -0.12 19.72 -48.52
N ASN A 32 0.24 20.50 -49.55
CA ASN A 32 0.95 21.77 -49.40
C ASN A 32 2.30 21.68 -48.63
N ILE A 33 2.96 20.53 -48.73
CA ILE A 33 4.24 20.29 -48.06
C ILE A 33 5.38 20.62 -49.05
N LYS A 34 6.28 21.52 -48.65
CA LYS A 34 7.42 21.95 -49.48
C LYS A 34 8.51 20.86 -49.52
N LEU A 35 8.35 19.88 -50.43
CA LEU A 35 9.31 18.81 -50.65
C LEU A 35 9.70 18.80 -52.14
N GLY A 36 10.93 19.27 -52.46
CA GLY A 36 11.44 19.31 -53.83
C GLY A 36 12.18 18.03 -54.23
N LYS A 37 12.32 17.80 -55.55
CA LYS A 37 13.04 16.64 -56.12
C LYS A 37 14.47 16.50 -55.60
N SER A 38 15.18 17.58 -55.39
CA SER A 38 16.55 17.59 -54.87
C SER A 38 16.60 17.07 -53.44
N HIS A 39 15.69 17.51 -52.57
CA HIS A 39 15.61 17.05 -51.19
C HIS A 39 15.26 15.56 -51.09
N MET A 40 14.25 15.12 -51.86
CA MET A 40 13.87 13.71 -51.88
C MET A 40 15.00 12.80 -52.33
N SER A 41 15.75 13.22 -53.39
CA SER A 41 16.93 12.49 -53.84
C SER A 41 18.04 12.41 -52.79
N GLN A 42 18.27 13.47 -52.02
CA GLN A 42 19.24 13.50 -50.93
C GLN A 42 18.81 12.58 -49.77
N TYR A 43 17.53 12.51 -49.45
CA TYR A 43 16.98 11.62 -48.44
C TYR A 43 17.16 10.14 -48.82
N VAL A 44 16.79 9.79 -50.05
CA VAL A 44 16.93 8.41 -50.54
C VAL A 44 18.40 7.99 -50.73
N SER A 45 19.30 8.93 -51.06
CA SER A 45 20.74 8.64 -51.19
C SER A 45 21.51 8.65 -49.85
N GLY A 46 20.86 9.02 -48.74
CA GLY A 46 21.49 9.11 -47.46
C GLY A 46 22.41 10.31 -47.26
N LYS A 47 22.28 11.36 -48.10
CA LYS A 47 23.08 12.59 -48.00
C LYS A 47 22.54 13.55 -46.92
N SER A 48 21.27 13.47 -46.61
CA SER A 48 20.62 14.28 -45.55
C SER A 48 19.41 13.55 -44.98
N VAL A 49 18.97 14.00 -43.80
CA VAL A 49 17.74 13.57 -43.14
C VAL A 49 16.73 14.72 -43.13
N PRO A 50 15.44 14.43 -43.24
CA PRO A 50 14.41 15.48 -43.26
C PRO A 50 14.24 16.11 -41.87
N ARG A 51 13.70 17.34 -41.85
CA ARG A 51 13.17 17.95 -40.66
C ARG A 51 11.90 17.23 -40.21
N GLU A 52 11.49 17.44 -38.98
CA GLU A 52 10.42 16.71 -38.33
C GLU A 52 9.08 16.73 -39.08
N ASN A 53 8.70 17.87 -39.65
CA ASN A 53 7.48 18.00 -40.45
C ASN A 53 7.49 17.12 -41.72
N ILE A 54 8.65 17.06 -42.40
CA ILE A 54 8.80 16.21 -43.61
C ILE A 54 8.91 14.74 -43.21
N LEU A 55 9.58 14.45 -42.09
CA LEU A 55 9.67 13.09 -41.57
C LEU A 55 8.29 12.52 -41.23
N ASN A 56 7.46 13.30 -40.55
CA ASN A 56 6.11 12.89 -40.17
C ASN A 56 5.24 12.67 -41.39
N PHE A 57 5.33 13.53 -42.40
CA PHE A 57 4.67 13.34 -43.69
C PHE A 57 5.10 12.04 -44.38
N LEU A 58 6.42 11.80 -44.48
CA LEU A 58 6.95 10.57 -45.11
C LEU A 58 6.47 9.32 -44.34
N ALA A 59 6.49 9.37 -43.04
CA ALA A 59 6.04 8.26 -42.18
C ALA A 59 4.53 8.00 -42.36
N GLU A 60 3.73 9.06 -42.43
CA GLU A 60 2.29 8.96 -42.62
C GLU A 60 1.96 8.45 -44.05
N TYR A 61 2.58 9.03 -45.08
CA TYR A 61 2.39 8.60 -46.44
C TYR A 61 2.81 7.15 -46.69
N LEU A 62 3.90 6.70 -46.03
CA LEU A 62 4.43 5.34 -46.17
C LEU A 62 3.83 4.35 -45.18
N GLU A 63 2.91 4.80 -44.34
CA GLU A 63 2.23 3.98 -43.31
C GLU A 63 3.21 3.29 -42.32
N VAL A 64 4.26 4.02 -41.95
CA VAL A 64 5.27 3.53 -41.00
C VAL A 64 5.40 4.45 -39.78
N SER A 65 6.00 3.96 -38.71
CA SER A 65 6.30 4.78 -37.55
C SER A 65 7.38 5.83 -37.84
N PRO A 66 7.18 7.12 -37.47
CA PRO A 66 8.23 8.14 -37.58
C PRO A 66 9.50 7.77 -36.80
N LEU A 67 9.35 7.15 -35.63
CA LEU A 67 10.48 6.70 -34.80
C LEU A 67 11.24 5.56 -35.46
N TRP A 68 10.52 4.60 -36.08
CA TRP A 68 11.17 3.57 -36.87
C TRP A 68 11.92 4.18 -38.04
N LEU A 69 11.32 5.11 -38.76
CA LEU A 69 11.95 5.77 -39.90
C LEU A 69 13.22 6.55 -39.48
N LYS A 70 13.26 7.07 -38.24
CA LYS A 70 14.46 7.72 -37.67
C LYS A 70 15.60 6.76 -37.31
N GLY A 71 15.35 5.45 -37.21
CA GLY A 71 16.37 4.49 -36.83
C GLY A 71 16.12 3.80 -35.48
N GLU A 72 15.01 4.09 -34.78
CA GLU A 72 14.69 3.45 -33.50
C GLU A 72 14.41 1.95 -33.69
N PRO A 73 14.81 1.09 -32.75
CA PRO A 73 14.61 -0.37 -32.83
C PRO A 73 13.18 -0.78 -32.46
N ILE A 74 12.21 -0.23 -33.20
CA ILE A 74 10.78 -0.49 -33.02
C ILE A 74 10.20 -1.06 -34.32
N PRO A 75 9.01 -1.72 -34.31
CA PRO A 75 8.36 -2.19 -35.52
C PRO A 75 8.07 -1.08 -36.55
N ALA A 76 8.22 -1.38 -37.83
CA ALA A 76 7.97 -0.44 -38.91
C ALA A 76 6.49 -0.04 -39.01
N THR A 77 5.58 -0.96 -38.74
CA THR A 77 4.14 -0.70 -38.74
C THR A 77 3.76 0.32 -37.71
N LYS A 78 3.04 1.38 -38.09
CA LYS A 78 2.24 2.15 -37.13
C LYS A 78 1.48 1.13 -36.31
N ILE A 79 1.60 1.21 -34.99
CA ILE A 79 0.63 0.57 -34.09
C ILE A 79 -0.67 1.30 -34.46
N GLU A 80 -1.49 0.70 -35.28
CA GLU A 80 -2.87 1.17 -35.41
C GLU A 80 -3.44 1.10 -34.01
N ASN A 81 -3.91 2.22 -33.48
CA ASN A 81 -4.79 2.25 -32.33
C ASN A 81 -6.11 1.57 -32.78
N THR A 82 -6.02 0.26 -32.98
CA THR A 82 -7.17 -0.58 -33.31
C THR A 82 -7.95 -0.79 -32.01
N GLY A 83 -8.90 0.12 -31.81
CA GLY A 83 -9.82 0.02 -30.70
C GLY A 83 -9.21 0.45 -29.36
N GLU A 84 -10.01 1.08 -28.55
CA GLU A 84 -9.73 1.28 -27.14
C GLU A 84 -9.38 -0.10 -26.55
N ILE A 85 -8.11 -0.28 -26.17
CA ILE A 85 -7.76 -1.44 -25.32
C ILE A 85 -8.65 -1.30 -24.09
N PRO A 86 -9.62 -2.20 -23.89
CA PRO A 86 -10.54 -2.03 -22.78
C PRO A 86 -9.70 -1.99 -21.50
N MET A 87 -9.69 -0.84 -20.83
CA MET A 87 -8.95 -0.66 -19.61
C MET A 87 -9.39 -1.73 -18.63
N ARG A 88 -8.47 -2.57 -18.17
CA ARG A 88 -8.75 -3.57 -17.14
C ARG A 88 -9.27 -2.86 -15.91
N LYS A 89 -10.49 -3.19 -15.49
CA LYS A 89 -11.01 -2.71 -14.20
C LYS A 89 -10.21 -3.39 -13.09
N PHE A 90 -9.55 -2.56 -12.27
CA PHE A 90 -8.92 -3.01 -11.04
C PHE A 90 -9.94 -2.87 -9.91
N ASN A 91 -10.38 -3.99 -9.39
CA ASN A 91 -11.24 -4.04 -8.21
C ASN A 91 -10.35 -4.21 -6.96
N LYS A 92 -10.89 -3.82 -5.79
CA LYS A 92 -10.25 -4.14 -4.51
C LYS A 92 -10.12 -5.68 -4.38
N SER A 93 -9.14 -6.13 -3.59
CA SER A 93 -8.99 -7.56 -3.31
C SER A 93 -10.22 -8.11 -2.60
N SER A 94 -10.65 -9.32 -2.94
CA SER A 94 -11.75 -10.02 -2.26
C SER A 94 -11.48 -10.26 -0.76
N LYS A 95 -10.23 -10.24 -0.31
CA LYS A 95 -9.89 -10.24 1.11
C LYS A 95 -10.50 -9.07 1.89
N LEU A 96 -10.81 -7.96 1.21
CA LEU A 96 -11.38 -6.77 1.82
C LEU A 96 -12.92 -6.80 1.90
N ASP A 97 -13.58 -7.80 1.31
CA ASP A 97 -15.05 -7.82 1.24
C ASP A 97 -15.69 -8.03 2.62
N ASN A 98 -15.01 -8.70 3.54
CA ASN A 98 -15.46 -8.95 4.90
C ASN A 98 -14.64 -8.20 5.97
N VAL A 99 -13.82 -7.23 5.58
CA VAL A 99 -13.05 -6.41 6.52
C VAL A 99 -13.85 -5.18 6.87
N LEU A 100 -14.50 -5.22 8.02
CA LEU A 100 -15.24 -4.09 8.59
C LEU A 100 -14.28 -3.24 9.45
N TYR A 101 -13.40 -2.50 8.81
CA TYR A 101 -12.57 -1.48 9.47
C TYR A 101 -13.06 -0.09 9.07
N ASP A 102 -14.32 0.19 9.37
CA ASP A 102 -14.93 1.46 9.03
C ASP A 102 -15.05 2.35 10.27
N VAL A 103 -13.91 2.86 10.72
CA VAL A 103 -13.83 3.87 11.80
C VAL A 103 -14.36 5.22 11.32
N ARG A 104 -14.62 5.36 10.01
CA ARG A 104 -14.95 6.61 9.34
C ARG A 104 -16.29 6.61 8.61
N GLY A 105 -17.13 5.66 8.77
CA GLY A 105 -18.39 5.47 8.04
C GLY A 105 -19.32 6.68 7.89
N PRO A 106 -20.56 6.46 7.48
CA PRO A 106 -21.49 7.53 7.07
C PRO A 106 -21.69 8.65 8.10
N VAL A 107 -21.49 8.34 9.39
CA VAL A 107 -21.60 9.33 10.48
C VAL A 107 -20.47 10.37 10.40
N VAL A 108 -19.25 9.94 10.03
CA VAL A 108 -18.10 10.85 9.90
C VAL A 108 -18.24 11.72 8.66
N ASP A 109 -18.76 11.16 7.56
CA ASP A 109 -19.01 11.91 6.33
C ASP A 109 -20.08 12.98 6.56
N GLU A 110 -21.14 12.64 7.29
CA GLU A 110 -22.19 13.61 7.65
C GLU A 110 -21.64 14.67 8.61
N ALA A 111 -20.83 14.29 9.59
CA ALA A 111 -20.17 15.25 10.48
C ALA A 111 -19.28 16.23 9.70
N ALA A 112 -18.51 15.75 8.74
CA ALA A 112 -17.68 16.59 7.87
C ALA A 112 -18.55 17.57 7.06
N ARG A 113 -19.65 17.11 6.46
CA ARG A 113 -20.60 17.95 5.74
C ARG A 113 -21.22 19.04 6.63
N MET A 114 -21.54 18.71 7.87
CA MET A 114 -22.07 19.68 8.83
C MET A 114 -21.01 20.71 9.23
N GLU A 115 -19.74 20.31 9.40
CA GLU A 115 -18.63 21.23 9.67
C GLU A 115 -18.41 22.20 8.50
N GLU A 116 -18.43 21.71 7.27
CA GLU A 116 -18.35 22.55 6.06
C GLU A 116 -19.50 23.56 5.98
N ALA A 117 -20.68 23.20 6.50
CA ALA A 117 -21.82 24.10 6.62
C ALA A 117 -21.74 25.07 7.81
N GLY A 118 -20.64 25.05 8.58
CA GLY A 118 -20.40 25.97 9.71
C GLY A 118 -20.87 25.44 11.07
N THR A 119 -21.30 24.18 11.19
CA THR A 119 -21.68 23.58 12.47
C THR A 119 -20.45 23.10 13.21
N HIS A 120 -20.30 23.48 14.48
CA HIS A 120 -19.22 22.96 15.33
C HIS A 120 -19.56 21.54 15.83
N ILE A 121 -18.74 20.56 15.48
CA ILE A 121 -18.90 19.16 15.90
C ILE A 121 -17.86 18.80 16.95
N LEU A 122 -18.31 18.35 18.11
CA LEU A 122 -17.42 17.78 19.13
C LEU A 122 -17.13 16.32 18.80
N LYS A 123 -15.90 16.03 18.36
CA LYS A 123 -15.48 14.68 17.96
C LYS A 123 -15.02 13.87 19.17
N LEU A 124 -15.83 12.91 19.60
CA LEU A 124 -15.55 12.00 20.71
C LEU A 124 -15.31 10.55 20.27
N ASN A 125 -15.31 10.31 18.97
CA ASN A 125 -15.19 8.98 18.36
C ASN A 125 -13.73 8.45 18.30
N ILE A 126 -12.74 9.34 18.44
CA ILE A 126 -11.32 8.97 18.43
C ILE A 126 -10.64 9.67 19.61
N GLY A 127 -9.88 8.91 20.40
CA GLY A 127 -9.06 9.43 21.48
C GLY A 127 -7.91 10.29 20.92
N ASN A 128 -8.16 11.60 20.84
CA ASN A 128 -7.17 12.57 20.37
C ASN A 128 -7.07 13.71 21.40
N PRO A 129 -6.16 13.64 22.38
CA PRO A 129 -6.06 14.64 23.45
C PRO A 129 -5.50 15.99 22.98
N ALA A 130 -4.74 16.04 21.89
CA ALA A 130 -4.07 17.26 21.45
C ALA A 130 -5.01 18.47 21.18
N PRO A 131 -6.17 18.32 20.51
CA PRO A 131 -7.13 19.41 20.32
C PRO A 131 -7.73 19.96 21.62
N PHE A 132 -7.63 19.21 22.71
CA PHE A 132 -8.11 19.61 24.03
C PHE A 132 -7.01 20.24 24.91
N GLY A 133 -5.88 20.60 24.32
CA GLY A 133 -4.78 21.28 25.00
C GLY A 133 -3.77 20.37 25.70
N PHE A 134 -3.92 19.05 25.59
CA PHE A 134 -2.93 18.11 26.11
C PHE A 134 -1.75 18.01 25.14
N ARG A 135 -0.54 18.27 25.63
CA ARG A 135 0.70 18.24 24.85
C ARG A 135 1.64 17.18 25.37
N ALA A 136 2.53 16.68 24.51
CA ALA A 136 3.67 15.91 24.95
C ALA A 136 4.58 16.76 25.85
N PRO A 137 5.25 16.17 26.85
CA PRO A 137 6.26 16.88 27.64
C PRO A 137 7.33 17.51 26.77
N ASP A 138 7.76 18.72 27.14
CA ASP A 138 8.74 19.47 26.36
C ASP A 138 10.08 18.71 26.27
N GLU A 139 10.46 17.98 27.29
CA GLU A 139 11.65 17.13 27.31
C GLU A 139 11.65 16.09 26.19
N VAL A 140 10.50 15.48 25.92
CA VAL A 140 10.34 14.52 24.81
C VAL A 140 10.49 15.22 23.46
N ILE A 141 9.86 16.38 23.33
CA ILE A 141 9.91 17.17 22.08
C ILE A 141 11.34 17.62 21.79
N TYR A 142 12.03 18.16 22.78
CA TYR A 142 13.42 18.62 22.62
C TYR A 142 14.38 17.48 22.32
N ASP A 143 14.22 16.33 22.97
CA ASP A 143 15.08 15.18 22.73
C ASP A 143 14.89 14.65 21.30
N MET A 144 13.66 14.53 20.84
CA MET A 144 13.36 14.16 19.44
C MET A 144 13.98 15.15 18.46
N ALA A 145 13.82 16.45 18.68
CA ALA A 145 14.36 17.48 17.80
C ALA A 145 15.89 17.43 17.71
N ARG A 146 16.57 17.16 18.83
CA ARG A 146 18.03 17.03 18.88
C ARG A 146 18.55 15.81 18.14
N GLN A 147 17.80 14.72 18.14
CA GLN A 147 18.23 13.45 17.55
C GLN A 147 17.84 13.29 16.07
N LEU A 148 17.10 14.25 15.49
CA LEU A 148 16.67 14.15 14.11
C LEU A 148 17.82 14.00 13.11
N THR A 149 18.92 14.67 13.32
CA THR A 149 20.11 14.59 12.46
C THR A 149 20.77 13.21 12.50
N ASP A 150 20.62 12.48 13.61
CA ASP A 150 21.17 11.14 13.77
C ASP A 150 20.21 10.06 13.20
N CYS A 151 19.03 10.46 12.78
CA CYS A 151 17.98 9.58 12.27
C CYS A 151 17.83 9.61 10.74
N GLU A 152 18.71 10.29 10.00
CA GLU A 152 18.62 10.43 8.54
C GLU A 152 18.96 9.15 7.77
N GLY A 153 19.68 8.22 8.40
CA GLY A 153 20.12 6.97 7.79
C GLY A 153 19.21 5.77 8.08
N TYR A 154 19.49 4.65 7.42
CA TYR A 154 18.86 3.38 7.75
C TYR A 154 19.31 2.89 9.13
N SER A 155 18.37 2.36 9.89
CA SER A 155 18.64 1.74 11.19
C SER A 155 18.50 0.22 11.13
N HIS A 156 18.80 -0.46 12.24
CA HIS A 156 18.65 -1.90 12.35
C HIS A 156 17.18 -2.30 12.21
N SER A 157 16.87 -3.40 11.51
CA SER A 157 15.51 -3.86 11.20
C SER A 157 14.62 -4.12 12.43
N LYS A 158 15.23 -4.44 13.57
CA LYS A 158 14.50 -4.56 14.86
C LYS A 158 14.26 -3.23 15.56
N GLY A 159 14.80 -2.13 15.04
CA GLY A 159 14.76 -0.80 15.65
C GLY A 159 16.10 -0.35 16.24
N GLN A 160 16.19 0.92 16.58
CA GLN A 160 17.39 1.54 17.12
C GLN A 160 17.84 0.88 18.44
N PHE A 161 19.14 0.72 18.61
CA PHE A 161 19.72 0.09 19.79
C PHE A 161 19.32 0.82 21.08
N SER A 162 19.40 2.14 21.11
CA SER A 162 19.05 2.98 22.26
C SER A 162 17.60 2.78 22.69
N ALA A 163 16.66 2.77 21.75
CA ALA A 163 15.24 2.54 22.02
C ALA A 163 14.98 1.13 22.56
N ARG A 164 15.56 0.11 21.93
CA ARG A 164 15.43 -1.29 22.38
C ARG A 164 16.03 -1.50 23.77
N LYS A 165 17.17 -0.85 24.06
CA LYS A 165 17.79 -0.89 25.38
C LYS A 165 16.89 -0.23 26.44
N ALA A 166 16.32 0.92 26.15
CA ALA A 166 15.38 1.60 27.05
C ALA A 166 14.14 0.73 27.35
N ILE A 167 13.57 0.10 26.31
CA ILE A 167 12.45 -0.84 26.48
C ILE A 167 12.87 -2.03 27.35
N MET A 168 14.03 -2.61 27.13
CA MET A 168 14.52 -3.72 27.96
C MET A 168 14.65 -3.31 29.42
N GLN A 169 15.24 -2.14 29.68
CA GLN A 169 15.40 -1.62 31.06
C GLN A 169 14.03 -1.39 31.71
N TYR A 170 13.09 -0.77 31.00
CA TYR A 170 11.72 -0.57 31.47
C TYR A 170 11.02 -1.89 31.82
N MET A 171 11.19 -2.93 30.99
CA MET A 171 10.62 -4.25 31.27
C MET A 171 11.27 -4.91 32.50
N GLN A 172 12.57 -4.69 32.70
CA GLN A 172 13.28 -5.15 33.93
C GLN A 172 12.73 -4.47 35.18
N GLU A 173 12.50 -3.17 35.15
CA GLU A 173 11.86 -2.42 36.25
C GLU A 173 10.45 -2.94 36.54
N LYS A 174 9.73 -3.38 35.52
CA LYS A 174 8.40 -4.03 35.65
C LYS A 174 8.48 -5.50 36.08
N ASN A 175 9.67 -6.05 36.35
CA ASN A 175 9.90 -7.45 36.68
C ASN A 175 9.34 -8.44 35.64
N VAL A 176 9.34 -8.07 34.35
CA VAL A 176 8.99 -8.98 33.24
C VAL A 176 10.16 -9.93 32.99
N PRO A 177 9.97 -11.24 33.17
CA PRO A 177 11.07 -12.20 33.06
C PRO A 177 11.49 -12.44 31.61
N ASN A 178 12.75 -12.84 31.42
CA ASN A 178 13.31 -13.33 30.15
C ASN A 178 13.31 -12.34 28.98
N VAL A 179 13.21 -11.03 29.23
CA VAL A 179 13.29 -10.01 28.19
C VAL A 179 14.76 -9.76 27.82
N GLN A 180 15.10 -10.02 26.58
CA GLN A 180 16.43 -9.79 26.01
C GLN A 180 16.34 -8.83 24.83
N MET A 181 17.45 -8.15 24.51
CA MET A 181 17.53 -7.21 23.38
C MET A 181 17.06 -7.83 22.06
N ASP A 182 17.36 -9.11 21.84
CA ASP A 182 17.01 -9.80 20.59
C ASP A 182 15.51 -10.12 20.46
N ASN A 183 14.76 -10.04 21.57
CA ASN A 183 13.33 -10.27 21.59
C ASN A 183 12.53 -8.98 21.43
N ILE A 184 13.20 -7.82 21.28
CA ILE A 184 12.55 -6.52 21.18
C ILE A 184 12.57 -6.04 19.74
N PHE A 185 11.38 -5.75 19.22
CA PHE A 185 11.16 -5.16 17.91
C PHE A 185 10.38 -3.86 18.11
N THR A 186 10.81 -2.80 17.42
CA THR A 186 10.08 -1.54 17.42
C THR A 186 9.40 -1.34 16.06
N GLY A 187 8.26 -0.66 16.07
CA GLY A 187 7.49 -0.36 14.87
C GLY A 187 6.84 1.01 14.96
N ASN A 188 6.18 1.40 13.90
CA ASN A 188 5.45 2.67 13.82
C ASN A 188 4.06 2.52 14.46
N GLY A 189 4.03 2.49 15.78
CA GLY A 189 2.82 2.30 16.56
C GLY A 189 2.33 0.86 16.63
N VAL A 190 1.32 0.64 17.48
CA VAL A 190 0.71 -0.68 17.72
C VAL A 190 0.13 -1.29 16.43
N SER A 191 -0.42 -0.47 15.55
CA SER A 191 -1.07 -0.96 14.32
C SER A 191 -0.11 -1.70 13.40
N GLU A 192 1.11 -1.21 13.23
CA GLU A 192 2.13 -1.91 12.45
C GLU A 192 2.55 -3.21 13.13
N LEU A 193 2.76 -3.18 14.44
CA LEU A 193 3.19 -4.36 15.21
C LEU A 193 2.12 -5.47 15.19
N ILE A 194 0.84 -5.13 15.29
CA ILE A 194 -0.27 -6.09 15.13
C ILE A 194 -0.20 -6.75 13.74
N ASN A 195 -0.10 -5.93 12.70
CA ASN A 195 -0.06 -6.44 11.33
C ASN A 195 1.15 -7.35 11.08
N LEU A 196 2.33 -6.94 11.50
CA LEU A 196 3.56 -7.72 11.34
C LEU A 196 3.51 -9.04 12.12
N SER A 197 3.03 -8.99 13.37
CA SER A 197 2.94 -10.19 14.23
C SER A 197 1.97 -11.22 13.67
N LEU A 198 0.80 -10.79 13.20
CA LEU A 198 -0.20 -11.70 12.65
C LEU A 198 0.22 -12.26 11.28
N GLN A 199 0.86 -11.45 10.43
CA GLN A 199 1.44 -11.96 9.18
C GLN A 199 2.54 -13.00 9.41
N ALA A 200 3.32 -12.86 10.48
CA ALA A 200 4.36 -13.82 10.83
C ALA A 200 3.83 -15.10 11.48
N LEU A 201 2.65 -15.05 12.11
CA LEU A 201 2.09 -16.15 12.91
C LEU A 201 1.07 -16.99 12.14
N LEU A 202 0.24 -16.38 11.29
CA LEU A 202 -0.96 -17.02 10.75
C LEU A 202 -0.76 -17.58 9.35
N ASP A 203 -1.21 -18.82 9.17
CA ASP A 203 -1.49 -19.42 7.88
C ASP A 203 -2.99 -19.30 7.52
N VAL A 204 -3.33 -19.63 6.27
CA VAL A 204 -4.71 -19.56 5.81
C VAL A 204 -5.60 -20.53 6.59
N GLY A 205 -6.61 -19.99 7.24
CA GLY A 205 -7.60 -20.75 8.02
C GLY A 205 -7.27 -20.94 9.49
N ASP A 206 -6.14 -20.42 9.97
CA ASP A 206 -5.86 -20.36 11.41
C ASP A 206 -6.84 -19.42 12.11
N GLU A 207 -7.14 -19.68 13.37
CA GLU A 207 -8.11 -18.93 14.14
C GLU A 207 -7.41 -18.14 15.27
N VAL A 208 -7.92 -16.92 15.49
CA VAL A 208 -7.48 -16.06 16.61
C VAL A 208 -8.70 -15.63 17.42
N LEU A 209 -8.68 -15.88 18.73
CA LEU A 209 -9.71 -15.41 19.64
C LEU A 209 -9.51 -13.93 19.95
N LEU A 210 -10.56 -13.13 19.72
CA LEU A 210 -10.58 -11.68 19.91
C LEU A 210 -11.73 -11.30 20.86
N PRO A 211 -11.59 -10.25 21.70
CA PRO A 211 -12.70 -9.78 22.51
C PRO A 211 -13.84 -9.19 21.65
N SER A 212 -15.06 -9.25 22.15
CA SER A 212 -16.20 -8.53 21.57
C SER A 212 -16.95 -7.77 22.68
N PRO A 213 -16.93 -6.43 22.65
CA PRO A 213 -16.37 -5.54 21.62
C PRO A 213 -14.83 -5.45 21.66
N ASP A 214 -14.23 -5.13 20.49
CA ASP A 214 -12.79 -5.01 20.32
C ASP A 214 -12.38 -3.72 19.61
N TYR A 215 -11.06 -3.52 19.48
CA TYR A 215 -10.51 -2.58 18.53
C TYR A 215 -10.49 -3.21 17.13
N PRO A 216 -11.26 -2.70 16.16
CA PRO A 216 -11.54 -3.39 14.88
C PRO A 216 -10.32 -3.75 14.07
N LEU A 217 -9.15 -3.13 14.34
CA LEU A 217 -7.90 -3.42 13.65
C LEU A 217 -7.47 -4.88 13.81
N TRP A 218 -7.68 -5.48 15.00
CA TRP A 218 -7.32 -6.87 15.24
C TRP A 218 -8.09 -7.80 14.28
N THR A 219 -9.41 -7.64 14.21
CA THR A 219 -10.28 -8.38 13.29
C THR A 219 -9.83 -8.20 11.83
N ALA A 220 -9.53 -6.96 11.42
CA ALA A 220 -9.06 -6.65 10.08
C ALA A 220 -7.72 -7.33 9.77
N CYS A 221 -6.73 -7.21 10.66
CA CYS A 221 -5.40 -7.78 10.45
C CYS A 221 -5.41 -9.31 10.45
N VAL A 222 -6.21 -9.98 11.29
CA VAL A 222 -6.39 -11.44 11.25
C VAL A 222 -6.92 -11.86 9.88
N THR A 223 -7.98 -11.20 9.39
CA THR A 223 -8.59 -11.50 8.09
C THR A 223 -7.61 -11.25 6.94
N LEU A 224 -6.89 -10.14 6.94
CA LEU A 224 -5.92 -9.80 5.91
C LEU A 224 -4.72 -10.75 5.88
N SER A 225 -4.34 -11.30 7.03
CA SER A 225 -3.29 -12.31 7.15
C SER A 225 -3.75 -13.72 6.73
N GLY A 226 -5.01 -13.87 6.30
CA GLY A 226 -5.58 -15.16 5.89
C GLY A 226 -6.20 -15.97 7.02
N GLY A 227 -6.14 -15.48 8.25
CA GLY A 227 -6.74 -16.09 9.43
C GLY A 227 -8.25 -15.81 9.54
N LYS A 228 -8.88 -16.47 10.49
CA LYS A 228 -10.30 -16.30 10.85
C LYS A 228 -10.41 -15.69 12.25
N PRO A 229 -10.98 -14.48 12.37
CA PRO A 229 -11.28 -13.90 13.68
C PRO A 229 -12.44 -14.64 14.34
N VAL A 230 -12.26 -15.02 15.59
CA VAL A 230 -13.27 -15.70 16.41
C VAL A 230 -13.49 -14.86 17.65
N HIS A 231 -14.63 -14.20 17.77
CA HIS A 231 -14.88 -13.28 18.86
C HIS A 231 -15.42 -14.01 20.09
N TYR A 232 -14.80 -13.78 21.25
CA TYR A 232 -15.35 -14.19 22.53
C TYR A 232 -16.11 -13.04 23.18
N ILE A 233 -17.09 -13.38 24.01
CA ILE A 233 -18.01 -12.42 24.59
C ILE A 233 -17.36 -11.73 25.81
N CYS A 234 -17.45 -10.40 25.81
CA CYS A 234 -17.25 -9.56 26.99
C CYS A 234 -18.62 -8.91 27.31
N ASP A 235 -19.34 -9.45 28.27
CA ASP A 235 -20.73 -9.06 28.53
C ASP A 235 -20.80 -7.79 29.39
N GLU A 236 -21.62 -6.83 28.99
CA GLU A 236 -21.90 -5.61 29.75
C GLU A 236 -22.42 -5.92 31.15
N GLN A 237 -23.27 -6.94 31.30
CA GLN A 237 -23.81 -7.37 32.60
C GLN A 237 -22.72 -7.91 33.53
N SER A 238 -21.57 -8.32 33.00
CA SER A 238 -20.38 -8.78 33.73
C SER A 238 -19.27 -7.73 33.72
N GLU A 239 -19.59 -6.44 33.69
CA GLU A 239 -18.63 -5.33 33.64
C GLU A 239 -17.64 -5.44 32.48
N TRP A 240 -18.06 -5.97 31.35
CA TRP A 240 -17.26 -6.23 30.17
C TRP A 240 -16.09 -7.21 30.38
N ASN A 241 -16.16 -8.05 31.39
CA ASN A 241 -15.17 -9.10 31.59
C ASN A 241 -15.32 -10.22 30.55
N PRO A 242 -14.20 -10.82 30.09
CA PRO A 242 -14.24 -11.97 29.20
C PRO A 242 -14.98 -13.18 29.81
N ASP A 243 -15.89 -13.77 29.07
CA ASP A 243 -16.53 -15.04 29.43
C ASP A 243 -15.58 -16.21 29.11
N ILE A 244 -14.97 -16.79 30.15
CA ILE A 244 -14.01 -17.88 30.02
C ILE A 244 -14.65 -19.16 29.44
N ASN A 245 -15.92 -19.42 29.73
CA ASN A 245 -16.63 -20.58 29.21
C ASN A 245 -16.90 -20.41 27.71
N ASP A 246 -17.29 -19.21 27.28
CA ASP A 246 -17.45 -18.88 25.87
C ASP A 246 -16.10 -18.99 25.13
N MET A 247 -15.02 -18.44 25.70
CA MET A 247 -13.68 -18.58 25.13
C MET A 247 -13.31 -20.06 24.93
N ARG A 248 -13.48 -20.88 25.97
CA ARG A 248 -13.17 -22.31 25.94
C ARG A 248 -13.98 -23.06 24.86
N SER A 249 -15.24 -22.73 24.73
CA SER A 249 -16.13 -23.35 23.72
C SER A 249 -15.73 -23.03 22.29
N LYS A 250 -15.02 -21.92 22.08
CA LYS A 250 -14.61 -21.42 20.75
C LYS A 250 -13.21 -21.86 20.33
N ILE A 251 -12.44 -22.46 21.22
CA ILE A 251 -11.10 -22.98 20.88
C ILE A 251 -11.25 -24.26 20.04
N THR A 252 -10.54 -24.29 18.92
CA THR A 252 -10.46 -25.42 18.02
C THR A 252 -9.00 -25.82 17.77
N PRO A 253 -8.72 -26.96 17.11
CA PRO A 253 -7.34 -27.28 16.69
C PRO A 253 -6.68 -26.27 15.76
N LYS A 254 -7.45 -25.34 15.19
CA LYS A 254 -6.96 -24.25 14.31
C LYS A 254 -6.66 -22.97 15.10
N THR A 255 -7.05 -22.89 16.36
CA THR A 255 -6.79 -21.71 17.17
C THR A 255 -5.31 -21.61 17.47
N LYS A 256 -4.70 -20.48 17.14
CA LYS A 256 -3.26 -20.19 17.39
C LYS A 256 -3.04 -19.18 18.49
N ALA A 257 -3.96 -18.24 18.66
CA ALA A 257 -3.74 -17.15 19.62
C ALA A 257 -5.03 -16.66 20.27
N ILE A 258 -4.84 -16.03 21.43
CA ILE A 258 -5.84 -15.23 22.14
C ILE A 258 -5.29 -13.81 22.26
N VAL A 259 -6.11 -12.82 21.95
CA VAL A 259 -5.80 -11.40 22.13
C VAL A 259 -6.52 -10.87 23.36
N ILE A 260 -5.78 -10.16 24.21
CA ILE A 260 -6.28 -9.44 25.39
C ILE A 260 -6.03 -7.95 25.15
N ILE A 261 -7.05 -7.13 25.29
CA ILE A 261 -6.94 -5.68 25.28
C ILE A 261 -7.28 -5.17 26.67
N ASN A 262 -6.26 -4.75 27.45
CA ASN A 262 -6.45 -4.41 28.84
C ASN A 262 -5.63 -3.17 29.28
N PRO A 263 -6.28 -2.05 29.68
CA PRO A 263 -7.73 -1.82 29.65
C PRO A 263 -8.32 -1.97 28.26
N ASN A 264 -9.58 -2.47 28.15
CA ASN A 264 -10.18 -2.75 26.87
C ASN A 264 -10.49 -1.46 26.08
N ASN A 265 -10.19 -1.48 24.81
CA ASN A 265 -10.68 -0.53 23.83
C ASN A 265 -11.78 -1.22 22.98
N PRO A 266 -13.07 -0.80 23.04
CA PRO A 266 -13.52 0.56 23.42
C PRO A 266 -14.15 0.69 24.82
N THR A 267 -14.34 -0.39 25.58
CA THR A 267 -15.20 -0.35 26.79
C THR A 267 -14.53 0.34 27.99
N GLY A 268 -13.19 0.40 28.02
CA GLY A 268 -12.42 0.89 29.16
C GLY A 268 -12.35 -0.10 30.33
N ALA A 269 -12.89 -1.30 30.18
CA ALA A 269 -12.87 -2.32 31.24
C ALA A 269 -11.45 -2.73 31.60
N LEU A 270 -11.17 -2.80 32.89
CA LEU A 270 -9.91 -3.31 33.44
C LEU A 270 -10.16 -4.72 33.99
N TYR A 271 -9.60 -5.72 33.32
CA TYR A 271 -9.83 -7.11 33.67
C TYR A 271 -9.16 -7.46 35.00
N PRO A 272 -9.90 -8.06 35.95
CA PRO A 272 -9.36 -8.50 37.24
C PRO A 272 -8.27 -9.55 37.07
N LYS A 273 -7.38 -9.63 38.05
CA LYS A 273 -6.24 -10.56 38.05
C LYS A 273 -6.67 -12.03 37.92
N ASP A 274 -7.73 -12.42 38.59
CA ASP A 274 -8.27 -13.79 38.54
C ASP A 274 -8.81 -14.16 37.15
N VAL A 275 -9.46 -13.23 36.47
CA VAL A 275 -9.87 -13.41 35.05
C VAL A 275 -8.66 -13.57 34.15
N LEU A 276 -7.64 -12.70 34.29
CA LEU A 276 -6.40 -12.80 33.53
C LEU A 276 -5.69 -14.14 33.76
N LEU A 277 -5.65 -14.62 35.00
CA LEU A 277 -5.04 -15.92 35.35
C LEU A 277 -5.80 -17.09 34.69
N GLN A 278 -7.13 -17.04 34.65
CA GLN A 278 -7.93 -18.03 33.93
C GLN A 278 -7.64 -18.04 32.41
N ILE A 279 -7.46 -16.86 31.79
CA ILE A 279 -7.08 -16.77 30.38
C ILE A 279 -5.67 -17.34 30.16
N VAL A 280 -4.71 -17.04 31.04
CA VAL A 280 -3.36 -17.60 30.96
C VAL A 280 -3.40 -19.13 31.10
N GLN A 281 -4.22 -19.65 32.00
CA GLN A 281 -4.40 -21.09 32.18
C GLN A 281 -5.00 -21.71 30.91
N LEU A 282 -6.03 -21.12 30.35
CA LEU A 282 -6.65 -21.56 29.09
C LEU A 282 -5.64 -21.59 27.93
N ALA A 283 -4.82 -20.54 27.79
CA ALA A 283 -3.78 -20.49 26.78
C ALA A 283 -2.73 -21.58 26.96
N ARG A 284 -2.35 -21.91 28.20
CA ARG A 284 -1.42 -23.01 28.50
C ARG A 284 -2.01 -24.38 28.18
N GLU A 285 -3.27 -24.63 28.55
CA GLU A 285 -3.97 -25.91 28.30
C GLU A 285 -4.01 -26.24 26.82
N HIS A 286 -4.14 -25.23 25.97
CA HIS A 286 -4.27 -25.37 24.52
C HIS A 286 -3.01 -24.97 23.74
N ASN A 287 -1.91 -24.61 24.41
CA ASN A 287 -0.64 -24.16 23.81
C ASN A 287 -0.82 -22.99 22.84
N LEU A 288 -1.55 -21.96 23.26
CA LEU A 288 -1.87 -20.78 22.46
C LEU A 288 -0.92 -19.61 22.78
N MET A 289 -0.65 -18.80 21.75
CA MET A 289 0.01 -17.49 21.93
C MET A 289 -0.95 -16.53 22.62
N LEU A 290 -0.43 -15.69 23.50
CA LEU A 290 -1.17 -14.57 24.12
C LEU A 290 -0.57 -13.25 23.63
N PHE A 291 -1.43 -12.40 23.08
CA PHE A 291 -1.12 -11.01 22.73
C PHE A 291 -1.76 -10.04 23.70
#